data_527e05f336a6ef00266c273107e55230
#
_entry.id   527e05f336a6ef00266c273107e55230
#
_cell.length_a   1.000
_cell.length_b   1.000
_cell.length_c   1.000
_cell.angle_alpha   90.00
_cell.angle_beta   90.00
_cell.angle_gamma   90.00
#
_symmetry.space_group_name_H-M   'P 1'
#
loop_
_entity.id
_entity.type
_entity.pdbx_description
1 polymer ?
#
loop_
_entity_poly.entity_id
_entity_poly.type
_entity_poly.pdbx_seq_one_letter_code
_entity_poly.pdbx_strand_id
1 'polypeptide(L)'
;MQIYILGNGAMASAMAIGLKDKFEVIVVGRSEKKLENLANLGFKTEIYGSSYDISNKNIILAFKPYALGDMAKILRGKARICISVLAMSNLEKLSVINSEKTCVCMPNIAAKFKSSVTPYFSECNGKFDDEIYEILSTFGKAVRVENEKDMACAGVLSGCVPAFLAIVAESLANGGVKCGLKKEISANLVSGVFESSAKLLENMHPSLLKESVCSPAGTTIEGVFELEKHGIRSAFASAVVKSFEKSVK
;
A
#
# COMPACT_ATOMS: atom_id res chain seq x y z
N MET A 1 20.91 -7.89 -4.36
CA MET A 1 19.85 -8.95 -4.20
C MET A 1 18.87 -8.79 -5.35
N GLN A 2 18.46 -9.91 -5.97
CA GLN A 2 17.42 -9.92 -7.01
C GLN A 2 16.03 -10.13 -6.39
N ILE A 3 15.04 -9.44 -6.92
CA ILE A 3 13.63 -9.55 -6.53
C ILE A 3 12.78 -9.82 -7.77
N TYR A 4 12.02 -10.89 -7.72
CA TYR A 4 11.13 -11.33 -8.79
C TYR A 4 9.69 -10.97 -8.45
N ILE A 5 9.08 -10.06 -9.18
CA ILE A 5 7.69 -9.66 -8.97
C ILE A 5 6.79 -10.48 -9.91
N LEU A 6 6.04 -11.41 -9.33
CA LEU A 6 5.11 -12.28 -10.06
C LEU A 6 3.77 -11.56 -10.25
N GLY A 7 3.63 -10.91 -11.38
CA GLY A 7 2.49 -10.07 -11.75
C GLY A 7 2.94 -8.82 -12.50
N ASN A 8 2.08 -8.29 -13.36
CA ASN A 8 2.35 -7.13 -14.20
C ASN A 8 1.18 -6.12 -14.19
N GLY A 9 0.49 -6.04 -13.05
CA GLY A 9 -0.58 -5.07 -12.80
C GLY A 9 -0.06 -3.76 -12.18
N ALA A 10 -0.98 -2.84 -11.84
CA ALA A 10 -0.65 -1.52 -11.27
C ALA A 10 0.19 -1.61 -9.99
N MET A 11 -0.13 -2.54 -9.07
CA MET A 11 0.64 -2.71 -7.83
C MET A 11 2.03 -3.27 -8.11
N ALA A 12 2.16 -4.28 -8.99
CA ALA A 12 3.44 -4.82 -9.40
C ALA A 12 4.34 -3.73 -10.00
N SER A 13 3.79 -2.90 -10.90
CA SER A 13 4.51 -1.77 -11.50
C SER A 13 4.92 -0.73 -10.46
N ALA A 14 4.03 -0.38 -9.53
CA ALA A 14 4.35 0.59 -8.48
C ALA A 14 5.50 0.12 -7.58
N MET A 15 5.48 -1.16 -7.16
CA MET A 15 6.56 -1.74 -6.36
C MET A 15 7.86 -1.87 -7.16
N ALA A 16 7.80 -2.28 -8.43
CA ALA A 16 8.98 -2.36 -9.28
C ALA A 16 9.69 -1.00 -9.36
N ILE A 17 8.94 0.07 -9.60
CA ILE A 17 9.48 1.44 -9.63
C ILE A 17 10.09 1.83 -8.27
N GLY A 18 9.41 1.52 -7.16
CA GLY A 18 9.89 1.84 -5.82
C GLY A 18 11.17 1.09 -5.43
N LEU A 19 11.35 -0.14 -5.93
CA LEU A 19 12.48 -1.03 -5.58
C LEU A 19 13.73 -0.85 -6.46
N LYS A 20 13.59 -0.33 -7.69
CA LYS A 20 14.63 -0.39 -8.74
C LYS A 20 15.97 0.25 -8.38
N ASP A 21 15.97 1.25 -7.48
CA ASP A 21 17.19 1.97 -7.14
C ASP A 21 18.07 1.21 -6.13
N LYS A 22 17.50 0.21 -5.46
CA LYS A 22 18.20 -0.58 -4.43
C LYS A 22 18.37 -2.05 -4.81
N PHE A 23 17.45 -2.58 -5.61
CA PHE A 23 17.42 -3.99 -5.96
C PHE A 23 17.36 -4.19 -7.48
N GLU A 24 17.93 -5.28 -7.94
CA GLU A 24 17.71 -5.75 -9.30
C GLU A 24 16.32 -6.39 -9.36
N VAL A 25 15.40 -5.71 -10.07
CA VAL A 25 13.99 -6.13 -10.15
C VAL A 25 13.72 -6.82 -11.49
N ILE A 26 13.17 -8.02 -11.41
CA ILE A 26 12.68 -8.79 -12.55
C ILE A 26 11.16 -8.88 -12.45
N VAL A 27 10.44 -8.38 -13.45
CA VAL A 27 8.98 -8.49 -13.48
C VAL A 27 8.56 -9.68 -14.30
N VAL A 28 7.80 -10.58 -13.66
CA VAL A 28 7.39 -11.85 -14.26
C VAL A 28 5.90 -11.84 -14.52
N GLY A 29 5.48 -12.08 -15.75
CA GLY A 29 4.07 -12.00 -16.11
C GLY A 29 3.68 -12.90 -17.26
N ARG A 30 2.39 -12.92 -17.57
CA ARG A 30 1.82 -13.72 -18.66
C ARG A 30 1.54 -12.88 -19.93
N SER A 31 1.36 -11.57 -19.77
CA SER A 31 0.98 -10.66 -20.88
C SER A 31 2.21 -9.96 -21.43
N GLU A 32 2.63 -10.31 -22.62
CA GLU A 32 3.75 -9.69 -23.35
C GLU A 32 3.58 -8.17 -23.42
N LYS A 33 2.43 -7.67 -23.89
CA LYS A 33 2.15 -6.24 -24.02
C LYS A 33 2.36 -5.44 -22.73
N LYS A 34 1.98 -6.01 -21.57
CA LYS A 34 2.20 -5.35 -20.28
C LYS A 34 3.64 -5.44 -19.81
N LEU A 35 4.34 -6.53 -20.15
CA LEU A 35 5.76 -6.68 -19.88
C LEU A 35 6.61 -5.75 -20.75
N GLU A 36 6.24 -5.56 -22.01
CA GLU A 36 6.88 -4.62 -22.93
C GLU A 36 6.86 -3.18 -22.37
N ASN A 37 5.71 -2.73 -21.81
CA ASN A 37 5.64 -1.43 -21.17
C ASN A 37 6.62 -1.30 -19.98
N LEU A 38 6.85 -2.37 -19.23
CA LEU A 38 7.80 -2.39 -18.12
C LEU A 38 9.25 -2.49 -18.62
N ALA A 39 9.50 -3.26 -19.67
CA ALA A 39 10.80 -3.30 -20.33
C ALA A 39 11.21 -1.92 -20.86
N ASN A 40 10.27 -1.16 -21.45
CA ASN A 40 10.49 0.22 -21.90
C ASN A 40 10.82 1.19 -20.75
N LEU A 41 10.45 0.85 -19.50
CA LEU A 41 10.86 1.57 -18.30
C LEU A 41 12.20 1.08 -17.72
N GLY A 42 12.90 0.17 -18.43
CA GLY A 42 14.22 -0.33 -18.05
C GLY A 42 14.22 -1.55 -17.13
N PHE A 43 13.07 -2.19 -16.88
CA PHE A 43 13.02 -3.41 -16.08
C PHE A 43 13.37 -4.65 -16.89
N LYS A 44 14.08 -5.61 -16.26
CA LYS A 44 14.14 -6.96 -16.76
C LYS A 44 12.76 -7.62 -16.65
N THR A 45 12.35 -8.32 -17.71
CA THR A 45 11.04 -8.97 -17.75
C THR A 45 11.18 -10.44 -18.18
N GLU A 46 10.36 -11.29 -17.58
CA GLU A 46 10.28 -12.70 -17.91
C GLU A 46 8.82 -13.12 -18.10
N ILE A 47 8.59 -14.07 -19.01
CA ILE A 47 7.26 -14.66 -19.23
C ILE A 47 7.25 -16.01 -18.55
N TYR A 48 6.22 -16.28 -17.74
CA TYR A 48 5.99 -17.64 -17.26
C TYR A 48 5.08 -18.41 -18.22
N GLY A 49 5.51 -19.62 -18.57
CA GLY A 49 4.74 -20.56 -19.40
C GLY A 49 3.92 -21.54 -18.54
N SER A 50 3.98 -22.82 -18.90
CA SER A 50 3.36 -23.91 -18.14
C SER A 50 4.08 -24.23 -16.82
N SER A 51 5.31 -23.75 -16.65
CA SER A 51 6.08 -23.83 -15.40
C SER A 51 7.02 -22.65 -15.27
N TYR A 52 7.34 -22.28 -14.02
CA TYR A 52 8.29 -21.23 -13.68
C TYR A 52 9.08 -21.61 -12.42
N ASP A 53 10.40 -21.66 -12.53
CA ASP A 53 11.27 -22.01 -11.41
C ASP A 53 11.47 -20.83 -10.46
N ILE A 54 11.14 -21.02 -9.17
CA ILE A 54 11.32 -20.07 -8.09
C ILE A 54 12.43 -20.47 -7.11
N SER A 55 13.20 -21.51 -7.41
CA SER A 55 14.23 -22.04 -6.52
C SER A 55 15.22 -20.96 -6.09
N ASN A 56 15.40 -20.78 -4.78
CA ASN A 56 16.28 -19.79 -4.15
C ASN A 56 16.00 -18.32 -4.51
N LYS A 57 14.88 -18.01 -5.14
CA LYS A 57 14.48 -16.64 -5.50
C LYS A 57 13.77 -15.92 -4.35
N ASN A 58 13.94 -14.59 -4.29
CA ASN A 58 13.08 -13.73 -3.48
C ASN A 58 11.92 -13.25 -4.37
N ILE A 59 10.74 -13.72 -4.08
CA ILE A 59 9.56 -13.47 -4.91
C ILE A 59 8.55 -12.55 -4.20
N ILE A 60 7.89 -11.70 -4.99
CA ILE A 60 6.74 -10.92 -4.56
C ILE A 60 5.53 -11.37 -5.39
N LEU A 61 4.51 -11.88 -4.72
CA LEU A 61 3.25 -12.27 -5.37
C LEU A 61 2.37 -11.05 -5.54
N ALA A 62 2.23 -10.56 -6.78
CA ALA A 62 1.50 -9.34 -7.12
C ALA A 62 0.49 -9.53 -8.26
N PHE A 63 -0.05 -10.73 -8.38
CA PHE A 63 -1.17 -11.07 -9.27
C PHE A 63 -2.52 -10.95 -8.53
N LYS A 64 -3.62 -11.31 -9.17
CA LYS A 64 -4.93 -11.26 -8.51
C LYS A 64 -5.13 -12.46 -7.55
N PRO A 65 -5.73 -12.28 -6.37
CA PRO A 65 -5.86 -13.35 -5.36
C PRO A 65 -6.49 -14.64 -5.87
N TYR A 66 -7.48 -14.56 -6.75
CA TYR A 66 -8.16 -15.73 -7.32
C TYR A 66 -7.22 -16.62 -8.18
N ALA A 67 -6.07 -16.09 -8.62
CA ALA A 67 -5.11 -16.84 -9.41
C ALA A 67 -4.11 -17.65 -8.55
N LEU A 68 -4.19 -17.58 -7.21
CA LEU A 68 -3.20 -18.23 -6.34
C LEU A 68 -3.10 -19.74 -6.59
N GLY A 69 -4.23 -20.43 -6.68
CA GLY A 69 -4.25 -21.89 -6.93
C GLY A 69 -3.66 -22.28 -8.28
N ASP A 70 -3.90 -21.49 -9.33
CA ASP A 70 -3.33 -21.76 -10.65
C ASP A 70 -1.84 -21.43 -10.69
N MET A 71 -1.42 -20.35 -10.04
CA MET A 71 0.00 -20.02 -9.91
C MET A 71 0.77 -21.08 -9.12
N ALA A 72 0.19 -21.65 -8.07
CA ALA A 72 0.80 -22.75 -7.32
C ALA A 72 1.08 -23.99 -8.19
N LYS A 73 0.23 -24.25 -9.19
CA LYS A 73 0.45 -25.34 -10.16
C LYS A 73 1.58 -25.05 -11.17
N ILE A 74 1.91 -23.79 -11.39
CA ILE A 74 2.93 -23.36 -12.35
C ILE A 74 4.29 -23.21 -11.67
N LEU A 75 4.33 -22.70 -10.45
CA LEU A 75 5.56 -22.45 -9.73
C LEU A 75 6.24 -23.76 -9.32
N ARG A 76 7.54 -23.87 -9.56
CA ARG A 76 8.38 -25.05 -9.26
C ARG A 76 9.54 -24.65 -8.37
N GLY A 77 9.98 -25.60 -7.53
CA GLY A 77 11.07 -25.36 -6.61
C GLY A 77 10.63 -24.71 -5.30
N LYS A 78 11.60 -24.17 -4.56
CA LYS A 78 11.37 -23.55 -3.25
C LYS A 78 11.95 -22.12 -3.26
N ALA A 79 11.08 -21.12 -3.10
CA ALA A 79 11.51 -19.74 -2.97
C ALA A 79 12.27 -19.53 -1.64
N ARG A 80 13.23 -18.64 -1.63
CA ARG A 80 13.94 -18.24 -0.40
C ARG A 80 13.05 -17.33 0.46
N ILE A 81 12.50 -16.28 -0.12
CA ILE A 81 11.53 -15.37 0.50
C ILE A 81 10.33 -15.25 -0.42
N CYS A 82 9.12 -15.39 0.14
CA CYS A 82 7.86 -15.15 -0.54
C CYS A 82 7.12 -14.01 0.17
N ILE A 83 7.05 -12.85 -0.46
CA ILE A 83 6.25 -11.71 0.02
C ILE A 83 4.96 -11.67 -0.77
N SER A 84 3.82 -11.71 -0.10
CA SER A 84 2.49 -11.63 -0.73
C SER A 84 1.86 -10.27 -0.52
N VAL A 85 1.44 -9.64 -1.63
CA VAL A 85 0.58 -8.44 -1.61
C VAL A 85 -0.86 -8.78 -2.05
N LEU A 86 -1.21 -10.06 -2.02
CA LEU A 86 -2.52 -10.54 -2.41
C LEU A 86 -3.54 -10.16 -1.33
N ALA A 87 -4.55 -9.38 -1.69
CA ALA A 87 -5.62 -9.03 -0.77
C ALA A 87 -6.33 -10.31 -0.25
N MET A 88 -6.75 -10.28 1.03
CA MET A 88 -7.48 -11.39 1.68
C MET A 88 -6.68 -12.72 1.72
N SER A 89 -5.35 -12.67 1.61
CA SER A 89 -4.48 -13.82 1.81
C SER A 89 -3.90 -13.83 3.24
N ASN A 90 -3.63 -15.02 3.75
CA ASN A 90 -2.97 -15.28 5.01
C ASN A 90 -1.87 -16.32 4.81
N LEU A 91 -1.04 -16.56 5.82
CA LEU A 91 0.07 -17.52 5.72
C LEU A 91 -0.43 -18.95 5.38
N GLU A 92 -1.56 -19.35 5.94
CA GLU A 92 -2.19 -20.64 5.65
C GLU A 92 -2.53 -20.79 4.15
N LYS A 93 -3.24 -19.82 3.57
CA LYS A 93 -3.55 -19.81 2.12
C LYS A 93 -2.29 -19.78 1.26
N LEU A 94 -1.24 -19.11 1.70
CA LEU A 94 0.02 -18.98 0.99
C LEU A 94 0.91 -20.23 1.10
N SER A 95 0.62 -21.15 2.01
CA SER A 95 1.38 -22.41 2.16
C SER A 95 1.42 -23.30 0.90
N VAL A 96 0.50 -23.03 -0.04
CA VAL A 96 0.52 -23.68 -1.37
C VAL A 96 1.71 -23.24 -2.24
N ILE A 97 2.38 -22.14 -1.88
CA ILE A 97 3.63 -21.70 -2.52
C ILE A 97 4.80 -22.15 -1.65
N ASN A 98 5.61 -23.01 -2.18
CA ASN A 98 6.75 -23.53 -1.44
C ASN A 98 7.82 -22.46 -1.26
N SER A 99 8.09 -22.07 -0.01
CA SER A 99 9.10 -21.05 0.32
C SER A 99 9.77 -21.38 1.67
N GLU A 100 10.97 -20.84 1.90
CA GLU A 100 11.60 -20.94 3.21
C GLU A 100 10.93 -20.04 4.22
N LYS A 101 10.59 -18.82 3.77
CA LYS A 101 9.96 -17.80 4.57
C LYS A 101 8.87 -17.07 3.79
N THR A 102 7.74 -16.88 4.45
CA THR A 102 6.58 -16.17 3.86
C THR A 102 6.23 -14.95 4.69
N CYS A 103 5.88 -13.88 4.00
CA CYS A 103 5.38 -12.63 4.56
C CYS A 103 4.11 -12.21 3.84
N VAL A 104 3.11 -11.79 4.59
CA VAL A 104 1.93 -11.09 4.06
C VAL A 104 2.09 -9.60 4.27
N CYS A 105 1.77 -8.79 3.26
CA CYS A 105 1.80 -7.34 3.39
C CYS A 105 0.75 -6.68 2.51
N MET A 106 0.44 -5.42 2.82
CA MET A 106 -0.56 -4.64 2.07
C MET A 106 -0.01 -3.24 1.75
N PRO A 107 0.82 -3.11 0.70
CA PRO A 107 1.24 -1.81 0.20
C PRO A 107 0.09 -1.07 -0.48
N ASN A 108 0.29 0.22 -0.72
CA ASN A 108 -0.56 1.01 -1.59
C ASN A 108 0.21 1.55 -2.80
N ILE A 109 -0.52 2.16 -3.74
CA ILE A 109 0.04 2.62 -5.02
C ILE A 109 1.09 3.74 -4.89
N ALA A 110 1.20 4.39 -3.71
CA ALA A 110 2.26 5.36 -3.44
C ALA A 110 3.66 4.71 -3.37
N ALA A 111 3.76 3.38 -3.44
CA ALA A 111 5.01 2.65 -3.57
C ALA A 111 5.88 3.16 -4.73
N LYS A 112 5.28 3.58 -5.84
CA LYS A 112 5.99 4.18 -6.98
C LYS A 112 6.71 5.50 -6.67
N PHE A 113 6.29 6.18 -5.59
CA PHE A 113 6.89 7.41 -5.09
C PHE A 113 7.70 7.18 -3.80
N LYS A 114 7.93 5.92 -3.41
CA LYS A 114 8.59 5.53 -2.15
C LYS A 114 7.88 6.09 -0.90
N SER A 115 6.55 6.20 -0.98
CA SER A 115 5.69 6.76 0.08
C SER A 115 4.55 5.82 0.47
N SER A 116 4.66 4.53 0.17
CA SER A 116 3.69 3.54 0.64
C SER A 116 3.76 3.41 2.16
N VAL A 117 2.62 3.30 2.82
CA VAL A 117 2.56 2.74 4.17
C VAL A 117 2.18 1.28 4.02
N THR A 118 3.07 0.38 4.43
CA THR A 118 2.96 -1.05 4.16
C THR A 118 2.92 -1.84 5.46
N PRO A 119 1.73 -2.16 6.01
CA PRO A 119 1.64 -3.14 7.08
C PRO A 119 2.09 -4.51 6.58
N TYR A 120 2.78 -5.24 7.45
CA TYR A 120 3.21 -6.60 7.14
C TYR A 120 3.22 -7.50 8.38
N PHE A 121 3.07 -8.79 8.13
CA PHE A 121 3.23 -9.85 9.11
C PHE A 121 4.07 -10.98 8.55
N SER A 122 4.98 -11.48 9.36
CA SER A 122 5.74 -12.70 9.09
C SER A 122 6.03 -13.41 10.41
N GLU A 123 6.13 -14.72 10.38
CA GLU A 123 6.64 -15.52 11.50
C GLU A 123 8.18 -15.61 11.49
N CYS A 124 8.83 -14.81 10.67
CA CYS A 124 10.28 -14.76 10.53
C CYS A 124 10.92 -14.01 11.69
N ASN A 125 12.12 -14.47 12.06
CA ASN A 125 12.96 -13.81 13.03
C ASN A 125 14.38 -13.66 12.47
N GLY A 126 15.15 -12.72 13.04
CA GLY A 126 16.53 -12.47 12.67
C GLY A 126 16.70 -12.06 11.21
N LYS A 127 17.72 -12.55 10.55
CA LYS A 127 18.15 -12.12 9.19
C LYS A 127 17.01 -12.08 8.14
N PHE A 128 16.10 -13.04 8.15
CA PHE A 128 14.98 -13.04 7.18
C PHE A 128 13.99 -11.91 7.44
N ASP A 129 13.74 -11.57 8.70
CA ASP A 129 12.86 -10.47 9.06
C ASP A 129 13.49 -9.12 8.67
N ASP A 130 14.80 -8.97 8.92
CA ASP A 130 15.55 -7.78 8.52
C ASP A 130 15.53 -7.58 7.00
N GLU A 131 15.71 -8.64 6.23
CA GLU A 131 15.67 -8.58 4.76
C GLU A 131 14.26 -8.24 4.23
N ILE A 132 13.21 -8.82 4.83
CA ILE A 132 11.82 -8.48 4.49
C ILE A 132 11.55 -7.01 4.80
N TYR A 133 11.94 -6.55 5.99
CA TYR A 133 11.82 -5.14 6.37
C TYR A 133 12.58 -4.23 5.41
N GLU A 134 13.80 -4.59 5.02
CA GLU A 134 14.61 -3.84 4.06
C GLU A 134 13.92 -3.73 2.70
N ILE A 135 13.34 -4.82 2.19
CA ILE A 135 12.59 -4.80 0.93
C ILE A 135 11.37 -3.87 1.03
N LEU A 136 10.56 -4.03 2.08
CA LEU A 136 9.33 -3.28 2.25
C LEU A 136 9.57 -1.79 2.53
N SER A 137 10.60 -1.47 3.30
CA SER A 137 10.96 -0.07 3.63
C SER A 137 11.56 0.70 2.44
N THR A 138 12.03 0.01 1.40
CA THR A 138 12.58 0.66 0.20
C THR A 138 11.53 1.43 -0.61
N PHE A 139 10.28 1.02 -0.57
CA PHE A 139 9.21 1.74 -1.27
C PHE A 139 8.24 2.48 -0.33
N GLY A 140 8.66 2.75 0.92
CA GLY A 140 7.95 3.58 1.87
C GLY A 140 8.14 3.15 3.33
N LYS A 141 7.16 3.41 4.18
CA LYS A 141 7.18 3.06 5.59
C LYS A 141 6.63 1.65 5.79
N ALA A 142 7.46 0.70 6.18
CA ALA A 142 7.03 -0.63 6.58
C ALA A 142 6.58 -0.62 8.05
N VAL A 143 5.43 -1.21 8.35
CA VAL A 143 4.86 -1.29 9.71
C VAL A 143 4.56 -2.75 10.03
N ARG A 144 5.33 -3.35 10.92
CA ARG A 144 5.07 -4.71 11.39
C ARG A 144 3.85 -4.72 12.30
N VAL A 145 2.91 -5.64 12.04
CA VAL A 145 1.81 -5.91 12.98
C VAL A 145 2.18 -7.10 13.88
N GLU A 146 1.60 -7.13 15.09
CA GLU A 146 1.97 -8.11 16.10
C GLU A 146 1.44 -9.52 15.80
N ASN A 147 0.31 -9.59 15.10
CA ASN A 147 -0.30 -10.86 14.72
C ASN A 147 -0.96 -10.76 13.33
N GLU A 148 -1.19 -11.91 12.72
CA GLU A 148 -1.76 -11.98 11.38
C GLU A 148 -3.21 -11.46 11.31
N LYS A 149 -3.97 -11.56 12.40
CA LYS A 149 -5.37 -11.09 12.44
C LYS A 149 -5.46 -9.58 12.25
N ASP A 150 -4.44 -8.84 12.69
CA ASP A 150 -4.39 -7.39 12.54
C ASP A 150 -4.16 -6.95 11.09
N MET A 151 -3.62 -7.86 10.24
CA MET A 151 -3.38 -7.56 8.83
C MET A 151 -4.64 -7.12 8.07
N ALA A 152 -5.81 -7.67 8.41
CA ALA A 152 -7.05 -7.29 7.73
C ALA A 152 -7.39 -5.82 8.01
N CYS A 153 -7.32 -5.37 9.27
CA CYS A 153 -7.57 -3.99 9.66
C CYS A 153 -6.45 -3.04 9.17
N ALA A 154 -5.20 -3.42 9.38
CA ALA A 154 -4.05 -2.64 8.91
C ALA A 154 -4.06 -2.46 7.39
N GLY A 155 -4.46 -3.51 6.64
CA GLY A 155 -4.62 -3.46 5.20
C GLY A 155 -5.72 -2.50 4.74
N VAL A 156 -6.81 -2.36 5.50
CA VAL A 156 -7.84 -1.35 5.24
C VAL A 156 -7.28 0.06 5.42
N LEU A 157 -6.55 0.29 6.52
CA LEU A 157 -5.95 1.60 6.78
C LEU A 157 -4.90 1.99 5.73
N SER A 158 -4.10 1.06 5.24
CA SER A 158 -3.10 1.35 4.22
C SER A 158 -3.65 1.40 2.80
N GLY A 159 -4.59 0.50 2.46
CA GLY A 159 -5.07 0.29 1.10
C GLY A 159 -6.34 1.06 0.74
N CYS A 160 -7.28 1.27 1.69
CA CYS A 160 -8.56 1.94 1.42
C CYS A 160 -8.54 3.43 1.77
N VAL A 161 -7.87 3.83 2.84
CA VAL A 161 -7.84 5.23 3.29
C VAL A 161 -7.34 6.22 2.24
N PRO A 162 -6.39 5.89 1.33
CA PRO A 162 -6.07 6.80 0.23
C PRO A 162 -7.27 7.26 -0.60
N ALA A 163 -8.27 6.39 -0.82
CA ALA A 163 -9.50 6.78 -1.52
C ALA A 163 -10.39 7.70 -0.66
N PHE A 164 -10.44 7.47 0.66
CA PHE A 164 -11.20 8.34 1.57
C PHE A 164 -10.57 9.74 1.64
N LEU A 165 -9.24 9.81 1.72
CA LEU A 165 -8.51 11.08 1.70
C LEU A 165 -8.64 11.80 0.35
N ALA A 166 -8.79 11.07 -0.76
CA ALA A 166 -9.06 11.68 -2.05
C ALA A 166 -10.43 12.40 -2.07
N ILE A 167 -11.46 11.83 -1.43
CA ILE A 167 -12.76 12.49 -1.26
C ILE A 167 -12.62 13.77 -0.41
N VAL A 168 -11.83 13.70 0.67
CA VAL A 168 -11.56 14.89 1.51
C VAL A 168 -10.85 15.97 0.69
N ALA A 169 -9.80 15.59 -0.05
CA ALA A 169 -9.03 16.53 -0.86
C ALA A 169 -9.91 17.22 -1.92
N GLU A 170 -10.73 16.44 -2.62
CA GLU A 170 -11.67 16.97 -3.62
C GLU A 170 -12.68 17.93 -2.98
N SER A 171 -13.25 17.55 -1.83
CA SER A 171 -14.23 18.37 -1.12
C SER A 171 -13.64 19.71 -0.65
N LEU A 172 -12.44 19.69 -0.07
CA LEU A 172 -11.74 20.91 0.35
C LEU A 172 -11.39 21.79 -0.84
N ALA A 173 -10.90 21.22 -1.94
CA ALA A 173 -10.59 21.96 -3.15
C ALA A 173 -11.85 22.62 -3.75
N ASN A 174 -12.97 21.91 -3.78
CA ASN A 174 -14.25 22.46 -4.25
C ASN A 174 -14.76 23.56 -3.32
N GLY A 175 -14.56 23.46 -2.01
CA GLY A 175 -14.84 24.53 -1.05
C GLY A 175 -14.04 25.80 -1.36
N GLY A 176 -12.74 25.67 -1.63
CA GLY A 176 -11.89 26.78 -2.06
C GLY A 176 -12.38 27.45 -3.35
N VAL A 177 -12.82 26.65 -4.33
CA VAL A 177 -13.42 27.18 -5.57
C VAL A 177 -14.71 27.93 -5.30
N LYS A 178 -15.58 27.41 -4.43
CA LYS A 178 -16.81 28.08 -4.00
C LYS A 178 -16.53 29.42 -3.34
N CYS A 179 -15.38 29.57 -2.66
CA CYS A 179 -14.92 30.84 -2.06
C CYS A 179 -14.16 31.74 -3.04
N GLY A 180 -14.11 31.43 -4.34
CA GLY A 180 -13.56 32.27 -5.40
C GLY A 180 -12.13 31.96 -5.84
N LEU A 181 -11.48 30.90 -5.32
CA LEU A 181 -10.18 30.48 -5.80
C LEU A 181 -10.26 29.79 -7.18
N LYS A 182 -9.24 29.98 -8.00
CA LYS A 182 -9.08 29.17 -9.20
C LYS A 182 -8.88 27.70 -8.81
N LYS A 183 -9.47 26.78 -9.58
CA LYS A 183 -9.44 25.33 -9.31
C LYS A 183 -8.03 24.78 -9.10
N GLU A 184 -7.10 25.19 -9.95
CA GLU A 184 -5.69 24.73 -9.87
C GLU A 184 -5.01 25.20 -8.58
N ILE A 185 -5.23 26.47 -8.18
CA ILE A 185 -4.68 27.03 -6.94
C ILE A 185 -5.24 26.28 -5.74
N SER A 186 -6.56 26.08 -5.70
CA SER A 186 -7.23 25.37 -4.62
C SER A 186 -6.72 23.94 -4.47
N ALA A 187 -6.57 23.19 -5.58
CA ALA A 187 -6.05 21.83 -5.57
C ALA A 187 -4.59 21.76 -5.07
N ASN A 188 -3.74 22.70 -5.51
CA ASN A 188 -2.33 22.75 -5.09
C ASN A 188 -2.20 23.06 -3.59
N LEU A 189 -2.99 23.99 -3.07
CA LEU A 189 -3.02 24.32 -1.64
C LEU A 189 -3.44 23.11 -0.81
N VAL A 190 -4.50 22.41 -1.21
CA VAL A 190 -4.98 21.23 -0.50
C VAL A 190 -3.91 20.13 -0.50
N SER A 191 -3.27 19.86 -1.64
CA SER A 191 -2.18 18.86 -1.72
C SER A 191 -1.03 19.20 -0.77
N GLY A 192 -0.59 20.46 -0.73
CA GLY A 192 0.46 20.92 0.19
C GLY A 192 0.06 20.82 1.65
N VAL A 193 -1.21 21.07 1.98
CA VAL A 193 -1.72 20.93 3.35
C VAL A 193 -1.75 19.47 3.79
N PHE A 194 -2.08 18.52 2.93
CA PHE A 194 -1.98 17.11 3.26
C PHE A 194 -0.54 16.71 3.60
N GLU A 195 0.45 17.15 2.81
CA GLU A 195 1.86 16.87 3.09
C GLU A 195 2.32 17.48 4.42
N SER A 196 2.02 18.76 4.67
CA SER A 196 2.39 19.42 5.92
C SER A 196 1.69 18.82 7.13
N SER A 197 0.41 18.45 7.01
CA SER A 197 -0.34 17.80 8.08
C SER A 197 0.21 16.42 8.43
N ALA A 198 0.67 15.65 7.44
CA ALA A 198 1.33 14.37 7.69
C ALA A 198 2.58 14.53 8.55
N LYS A 199 3.42 15.53 8.25
CA LYS A 199 4.62 15.86 9.06
C LYS A 199 4.29 16.30 10.48
N LEU A 200 3.21 17.07 10.67
CA LEU A 200 2.76 17.46 11.99
C LEU A 200 2.27 16.26 12.81
N LEU A 201 1.51 15.36 12.19
CA LEU A 201 0.98 14.16 12.84
C LEU A 201 2.06 13.12 13.20
N GLU A 202 3.27 13.20 12.64
CA GLU A 202 4.40 12.39 13.10
C GLU A 202 4.87 12.75 14.50
N ASN A 203 4.65 14.01 14.93
CA ASN A 203 5.19 14.57 16.17
C ASN A 203 4.09 15.03 17.13
N MET A 204 2.84 15.00 16.74
CA MET A 204 1.74 15.56 17.54
C MET A 204 0.49 14.69 17.45
N HIS A 205 -0.15 14.47 18.61
CA HIS A 205 -1.43 13.79 18.65
C HIS A 205 -2.50 14.58 17.86
N PRO A 206 -3.38 13.92 17.09
CA PRO A 206 -4.38 14.62 16.24
C PRO A 206 -5.25 15.63 16.97
N SER A 207 -5.64 15.35 18.23
CA SER A 207 -6.43 16.31 19.02
C SER A 207 -5.64 17.57 19.35
N LEU A 208 -4.36 17.43 19.72
CA LEU A 208 -3.49 18.57 20.02
C LEU A 208 -3.21 19.39 18.76
N LEU A 209 -3.01 18.75 17.62
CA LEU A 209 -2.88 19.45 16.34
C LEU A 209 -4.12 20.27 16.03
N LYS A 210 -5.31 19.68 16.16
CA LYS A 210 -6.58 20.41 15.98
C LYS A 210 -6.66 21.63 16.90
N GLU A 211 -6.36 21.44 18.20
CA GLU A 211 -6.42 22.53 19.21
C GLU A 211 -5.40 23.63 18.93
N SER A 212 -4.19 23.29 18.49
CA SER A 212 -3.13 24.25 18.22
C SER A 212 -3.45 25.25 17.11
N VAL A 213 -4.36 24.90 16.20
CA VAL A 213 -4.79 25.76 15.09
C VAL A 213 -6.16 26.40 15.30
N CYS A 214 -6.84 26.12 16.43
CA CYS A 214 -8.14 26.65 16.80
C CYS A 214 -7.99 27.79 17.83
N SER A 215 -7.98 29.02 17.40
CA SER A 215 -8.04 30.18 18.29
C SER A 215 -9.48 30.51 18.73
N PRO A 216 -9.68 31.11 19.92
CA PRO A 216 -11.01 31.59 20.35
C PRO A 216 -11.64 32.51 19.32
N ALA A 217 -12.90 32.26 18.95
CA ALA A 217 -13.66 32.98 17.91
C ALA A 217 -12.98 33.06 16.53
N GLY A 218 -12.01 32.17 16.26
CA GLY A 218 -11.27 32.10 14.99
C GLY A 218 -12.02 31.38 13.88
N THR A 219 -11.56 31.52 12.64
CA THR A 219 -12.16 30.89 11.45
C THR A 219 -12.06 29.37 11.49
N THR A 220 -10.99 28.84 12.07
CA THR A 220 -10.77 27.40 12.14
C THR A 220 -11.81 26.70 13.02
N ILE A 221 -12.12 27.27 14.18
CA ILE A 221 -13.09 26.65 15.10
C ILE A 221 -14.50 26.62 14.49
N GLU A 222 -14.91 27.65 13.74
CA GLU A 222 -16.18 27.66 13.02
C GLU A 222 -16.26 26.53 11.98
N GLY A 223 -15.20 26.31 11.22
CA GLY A 223 -15.11 25.18 10.29
C GLY A 223 -15.15 23.81 11.00
N VAL A 224 -14.49 23.69 12.15
CA VAL A 224 -14.54 22.47 12.97
C VAL A 224 -15.95 22.17 13.46
N PHE A 225 -16.68 23.19 13.97
CA PHE A 225 -18.08 23.03 14.39
C PHE A 225 -18.99 22.58 13.24
N GLU A 226 -18.81 23.12 12.05
CA GLU A 226 -19.60 22.72 10.89
C GLU A 226 -19.32 21.27 10.48
N LEU A 227 -18.05 20.80 10.54
CA LEU A 227 -17.69 19.39 10.31
C LEU A 227 -18.27 18.45 11.36
N GLU A 228 -18.23 18.84 12.65
CA GLU A 228 -18.81 18.03 13.74
C GLU A 228 -20.34 17.92 13.60
N LYS A 229 -21.02 19.00 13.24
CA LYS A 229 -22.47 19.01 12.97
C LYS A 229 -22.88 18.00 11.89
N HIS A 230 -22.02 17.77 10.89
CA HIS A 230 -22.24 16.79 9.84
C HIS A 230 -21.73 15.38 10.18
N GLY A 231 -21.28 15.14 11.41
CA GLY A 231 -20.90 13.80 11.89
C GLY A 231 -19.66 13.20 11.20
N ILE A 232 -18.71 14.05 10.80
CA ILE A 232 -17.52 13.65 10.03
C ILE A 232 -16.74 12.51 10.69
N ARG A 233 -16.64 12.49 12.03
CA ARG A 233 -15.92 11.44 12.78
C ARG A 233 -16.56 10.09 12.62
N SER A 234 -17.88 10.01 12.79
CA SER A 234 -18.62 8.75 12.63
C SER A 234 -18.58 8.26 11.20
N ALA A 235 -18.61 9.16 10.22
CA ALA A 235 -18.51 8.80 8.81
C ALA A 235 -17.18 8.11 8.49
N PHE A 236 -16.05 8.66 8.92
CA PHE A 236 -14.73 8.04 8.71
C PHE A 236 -14.56 6.74 9.47
N ALA A 237 -14.95 6.69 10.75
CA ALA A 237 -14.88 5.47 11.54
C ALA A 237 -15.73 4.34 10.91
N SER A 238 -16.94 4.65 10.50
CA SER A 238 -17.85 3.70 9.83
C SER A 238 -17.30 3.21 8.50
N ALA A 239 -16.66 4.09 7.72
CA ALA A 239 -16.05 3.69 6.44
C ALA A 239 -14.93 2.66 6.64
N VAL A 240 -14.08 2.84 7.67
CA VAL A 240 -13.05 1.86 8.03
C VAL A 240 -13.68 0.55 8.47
N VAL A 241 -14.68 0.59 9.39
CA VAL A 241 -15.35 -0.62 9.90
C VAL A 241 -16.02 -1.38 8.75
N LYS A 242 -16.74 -0.71 7.86
CA LYS A 242 -17.41 -1.36 6.71
C LYS A 242 -16.42 -1.97 5.73
N SER A 243 -15.28 -1.32 5.50
CA SER A 243 -14.22 -1.88 4.66
C SER A 243 -13.60 -3.12 5.31
N PHE A 244 -13.38 -3.09 6.63
CA PHE A 244 -12.91 -4.24 7.39
C PHE A 244 -13.89 -5.41 7.34
N GLU A 245 -15.18 -5.19 7.63
CA GLU A 245 -16.23 -6.22 7.55
C GLU A 245 -16.27 -6.91 6.17
N LYS A 246 -15.99 -6.16 5.10
CA LYS A 246 -15.91 -6.71 3.74
C LYS A 246 -14.63 -7.49 3.49
N SER A 247 -13.52 -7.11 4.11
CA SER A 247 -12.21 -7.76 3.91
C SER A 247 -12.08 -9.12 4.59
N VAL A 248 -12.91 -9.40 5.61
CA VAL A 248 -12.88 -10.66 6.38
C VAL A 248 -13.99 -11.65 5.99
N LYS A 249 -14.86 -11.28 5.05
CA LYS A 249 -15.86 -12.17 4.43
C LYS A 249 -15.26 -12.92 3.24
#